data_cca88b4d2f1c2b4210c00a8db7a1e01c
#
_entry.id   cca88b4d2f1c2b4210c00a8db7a1e01c
#
_cell.length_a   1.000
_cell.length_b   1.000
_cell.length_c   1.000
_cell.angle_alpha   90.00
_cell.angle_beta   90.00
_cell.angle_gamma   90.00
#
_symmetry.space_group_name_H-M   'P 1'
#
loop_
_entity.id
_entity.type
_entity.pdbx_description
1 polymer ?
#
loop_
_entity_poly.entity_id
_entity_poly.type
_entity_poly.pdbx_seq_one_letter_code
_entity_poly.pdbx_strand_id
1 'polypeptide(L)'
;DFNQGLIELGAIVCVPNGEPKCEECPVKEYCIACKENLTTEIPVKKKAKTRKIEERTILIFKDGKRIAIRKRPAKGLLAGLYEFPNVEGKLSMDEVTEYSKTIGLMPVRVQELPEAKHIFSHIEWHMTGYEVIVDELEKTNEKGFLFIHPEEIRKEYSIPSAFEKYTGYAGIER
;
A
#
# COMPACT_ATOMS: atom_id res chain seq x y z
N ASP A 1 -22.81 -22.31 4.88
CA ASP A 1 -22.85 -23.02 3.59
C ASP A 1 -23.67 -22.25 2.54
N PHE A 2 -24.91 -21.84 2.85
CA PHE A 2 -25.77 -21.13 1.87
C PHE A 2 -25.15 -19.80 1.38
N ASN A 3 -24.69 -18.97 2.30
CA ASN A 3 -24.05 -17.70 1.95
C ASN A 3 -22.77 -17.90 1.13
N GLN A 4 -22.00 -18.93 1.45
CA GLN A 4 -20.80 -19.27 0.68
C GLN A 4 -21.17 -19.68 -0.75
N GLY A 5 -22.20 -20.52 -0.93
CA GLY A 5 -22.68 -20.92 -2.24
C GLY A 5 -23.15 -19.73 -3.09
N LEU A 6 -23.80 -18.74 -2.50
CA LEU A 6 -24.21 -17.51 -3.22
C LEU A 6 -22.99 -16.66 -3.65
N ILE A 7 -21.95 -16.58 -2.79
CA ILE A 7 -20.72 -15.87 -3.13
C ILE A 7 -20.01 -16.55 -4.31
N GLU A 8 -19.87 -17.87 -4.26
CA GLU A 8 -19.27 -18.66 -5.33
C GLU A 8 -20.07 -18.55 -6.64
N LEU A 9 -21.39 -18.67 -6.57
CA LEU A 9 -22.27 -18.47 -7.72
C LEU A 9 -22.04 -17.11 -8.39
N GLY A 10 -21.93 -16.05 -7.57
CA GLY A 10 -21.64 -14.69 -8.05
C GLY A 10 -20.26 -14.52 -8.63
N ALA A 11 -19.28 -15.35 -8.23
CA ALA A 11 -17.90 -15.27 -8.70
C ALA A 11 -17.66 -16.04 -9.99
N ILE A 12 -18.25 -17.23 -10.16
CA ILE A 12 -17.88 -18.19 -11.24
C ILE A 12 -18.97 -18.41 -12.27
N VAL A 13 -20.24 -18.19 -11.93
CA VAL A 13 -21.40 -18.38 -12.84
C VAL A 13 -22.02 -17.06 -13.23
N CYS A 14 -22.50 -16.28 -12.24
CA CYS A 14 -23.17 -15.01 -12.47
C CYS A 14 -22.24 -13.83 -12.70
N VAL A 15 -20.99 -14.03 -12.75
CA VAL A 15 -19.81 -13.14 -12.90
C VAL A 15 -20.11 -11.63 -12.92
N PRO A 16 -19.35 -10.81 -12.16
CA PRO A 16 -19.65 -9.37 -12.05
C PRO A 16 -19.21 -8.56 -13.29
N ASN A 17 -18.30 -9.10 -14.11
CA ASN A 17 -17.77 -8.47 -15.31
C ASN A 17 -17.72 -9.48 -16.44
N GLY A 18 -18.65 -9.36 -17.37
CA GLY A 18 -18.78 -10.28 -18.51
C GLY A 18 -20.21 -10.78 -18.67
N GLU A 19 -20.40 -11.73 -19.57
CA GLU A 19 -21.68 -12.38 -19.81
C GLU A 19 -21.90 -13.50 -18.78
N PRO A 20 -23.02 -13.48 -18.03
CA PRO A 20 -23.28 -14.52 -17.06
C PRO A 20 -23.62 -15.85 -17.73
N LYS A 21 -23.16 -16.95 -17.14
CA LYS A 21 -23.37 -18.30 -17.61
C LYS A 21 -24.74 -18.83 -17.14
N CYS A 22 -25.82 -18.23 -17.60
CA CYS A 22 -27.15 -18.55 -17.11
C CYS A 22 -27.55 -20.01 -17.34
N GLU A 23 -27.07 -20.65 -18.40
CA GLU A 23 -27.35 -22.05 -18.69
C GLU A 23 -26.73 -23.02 -17.67
N GLU A 24 -25.64 -22.64 -17.04
CA GLU A 24 -24.96 -23.42 -16.00
C GLU A 24 -25.45 -23.09 -14.60
N CYS A 25 -26.39 -22.11 -14.45
CA CYS A 25 -26.78 -21.60 -13.14
C CYS A 25 -27.77 -22.53 -12.46
N PRO A 26 -27.46 -23.05 -11.25
CA PRO A 26 -28.35 -23.97 -10.53
C PRO A 26 -29.64 -23.32 -10.03
N VAL A 27 -29.70 -21.98 -10.02
CA VAL A 27 -30.90 -21.22 -9.61
C VAL A 27 -31.57 -20.49 -10.79
N LYS A 28 -31.26 -20.88 -12.04
CA LYS A 28 -31.80 -20.27 -13.26
C LYS A 28 -33.34 -20.17 -13.23
N GLU A 29 -34.01 -21.25 -12.84
CA GLU A 29 -35.47 -21.32 -12.81
C GLU A 29 -36.12 -20.33 -11.84
N TYR A 30 -35.39 -19.89 -10.82
CA TYR A 30 -35.87 -18.93 -9.82
C TYR A 30 -35.37 -17.52 -10.10
N CYS A 31 -34.51 -17.33 -11.09
CA CYS A 31 -33.87 -16.05 -11.36
C CYS A 31 -34.76 -15.13 -12.19
N ILE A 32 -35.26 -14.05 -11.55
CA ILE A 32 -36.07 -13.04 -12.23
C ILE A 32 -35.27 -12.34 -13.33
N ALA A 33 -34.01 -11.98 -13.07
CA ALA A 33 -33.16 -11.32 -14.06
C ALA A 33 -32.95 -12.16 -15.33
N CYS A 34 -32.87 -13.48 -15.19
CA CYS A 34 -32.77 -14.38 -16.35
C CYS A 34 -34.11 -14.46 -17.11
N LYS A 35 -35.24 -14.56 -16.40
CA LYS A 35 -36.59 -14.65 -16.99
C LYS A 35 -36.98 -13.38 -17.75
N GLU A 36 -36.57 -12.23 -17.24
CA GLU A 36 -36.92 -10.93 -17.80
C GLU A 36 -35.86 -10.34 -18.72
N ASN A 37 -34.81 -11.10 -19.02
CA ASN A 37 -33.64 -10.68 -19.83
C ASN A 37 -32.92 -9.44 -19.30
N LEU A 38 -32.89 -9.26 -17.95
CA LEU A 38 -32.25 -8.13 -17.29
C LEU A 38 -30.80 -8.39 -16.87
N THR A 39 -30.19 -9.48 -17.30
CA THR A 39 -28.85 -9.90 -16.87
C THR A 39 -27.76 -8.93 -17.28
N THR A 40 -27.98 -8.11 -18.29
CA THR A 40 -27.07 -7.04 -18.72
C THR A 40 -27.27 -5.73 -17.97
N GLU A 41 -28.44 -5.55 -17.36
CA GLU A 41 -28.81 -4.32 -16.63
C GLU A 41 -28.58 -4.46 -15.12
N ILE A 42 -28.62 -5.70 -14.61
CA ILE A 42 -28.45 -6.03 -13.19
C ILE A 42 -27.15 -6.81 -12.97
N PRO A 43 -26.34 -6.46 -11.99
CA PRO A 43 -26.53 -5.37 -11.01
C PRO A 43 -26.26 -3.99 -11.62
N VAL A 44 -27.04 -3.00 -11.21
CA VAL A 44 -26.81 -1.59 -11.60
C VAL A 44 -25.48 -1.13 -11.04
N LYS A 45 -24.48 -1.02 -11.92
CA LYS A 45 -23.13 -0.59 -11.53
C LYS A 45 -23.11 0.91 -11.29
N LYS A 46 -22.94 1.32 -10.04
CA LYS A 46 -22.66 2.72 -9.72
C LYS A 46 -21.30 3.08 -10.34
N LYS A 47 -21.22 4.23 -11.00
CA LYS A 47 -19.91 4.76 -11.46
C LYS A 47 -18.95 4.80 -10.28
N ALA A 48 -17.78 4.19 -10.47
CA ALA A 48 -16.74 4.23 -9.45
C ALA A 48 -16.41 5.71 -9.14
N LYS A 49 -16.39 6.08 -7.88
CA LYS A 49 -15.91 7.41 -7.48
C LYS A 49 -14.45 7.53 -7.89
N THR A 50 -14.06 8.69 -8.41
CA THR A 50 -12.65 9.00 -8.66
C THR A 50 -11.86 8.87 -7.37
N ARG A 51 -10.73 8.17 -7.42
CA ARG A 51 -9.84 8.05 -6.25
C ARG A 51 -9.17 9.38 -5.98
N LYS A 52 -8.98 9.70 -4.70
CA LYS A 52 -8.13 10.81 -4.30
C LYS A 52 -6.68 10.42 -4.57
N ILE A 53 -5.96 11.23 -5.35
CA ILE A 53 -4.52 11.06 -5.55
C ILE A 53 -3.80 11.75 -4.40
N GLU A 54 -2.88 11.06 -3.77
CA GLU A 54 -1.99 11.59 -2.73
C GLU A 54 -0.55 11.37 -3.16
N GLU A 55 0.21 12.45 -3.26
CA GLU A 55 1.64 12.39 -3.45
C GLU A 55 2.34 12.14 -2.12
N ARG A 56 3.34 11.26 -2.14
CA ARG A 56 4.12 10.90 -0.95
C ARG A 56 5.59 10.73 -1.28
N THR A 57 6.43 11.25 -0.43
CA THR A 57 7.87 11.02 -0.48
C THR A 57 8.25 9.95 0.54
N ILE A 58 8.79 8.84 0.07
CA ILE A 58 9.21 7.68 0.90
C ILE A 58 10.71 7.78 1.16
N LEU A 59 11.10 7.65 2.42
CA LEU A 59 12.47 7.85 2.87
C LEU A 59 13.04 6.55 3.45
N ILE A 60 14.02 5.97 2.78
CA ILE A 60 14.75 4.80 3.25
C ILE A 60 16.01 5.28 3.96
N PHE A 61 15.87 5.65 5.23
CA PHE A 61 17.01 6.03 6.05
C PHE A 61 17.84 4.81 6.39
N LYS A 62 19.13 4.86 6.10
CA LYS A 62 20.11 3.83 6.39
C LYS A 62 21.20 4.34 7.34
N ASP A 63 21.41 3.60 8.41
CA ASP A 63 22.47 3.77 9.35
C ASP A 63 23.30 2.48 9.37
N GLY A 64 24.39 2.45 8.65
CA GLY A 64 25.15 1.23 8.37
C GLY A 64 24.27 0.15 7.74
N LYS A 65 23.99 -0.93 8.49
CA LYS A 65 23.11 -2.03 8.06
C LYS A 65 21.68 -1.90 8.57
N ARG A 66 21.38 -0.88 9.38
CA ARG A 66 20.05 -0.69 9.96
C ARG A 66 19.19 0.21 9.08
N ILE A 67 17.89 -0.06 9.07
CA ILE A 67 16.89 0.68 8.31
C ILE A 67 15.89 1.30 9.29
N ALA A 68 15.52 2.56 9.04
CA ALA A 68 14.49 3.21 9.81
C ALA A 68 13.10 2.73 9.41
N ILE A 69 12.32 2.32 10.40
CA ILE A 69 10.88 2.11 10.28
C ILE A 69 10.15 2.87 11.38
N ARG A 70 8.87 3.12 11.21
CA ARG A 70 8.01 3.66 12.26
C ARG A 70 6.67 2.94 12.28
N LYS A 71 6.01 2.93 13.44
CA LYS A 71 4.65 2.43 13.58
C LYS A 71 3.65 3.50 13.17
N ARG A 72 2.68 3.12 12.35
CA ARG A 72 1.58 4.00 11.96
C ARG A 72 0.61 4.22 13.14
N PRO A 73 -0.12 5.34 13.15
CA PRO A 73 -1.18 5.58 14.12
C PRO A 73 -2.19 4.44 14.18
N ALA A 74 -2.86 4.27 15.32
CA ALA A 74 -3.87 3.23 15.52
C ALA A 74 -5.17 3.43 14.71
N LYS A 75 -5.31 4.56 13.99
CA LYS A 75 -6.46 4.89 13.15
C LYS A 75 -6.00 5.35 11.77
N GLY A 76 -6.87 5.14 10.76
CA GLY A 76 -6.61 5.56 9.38
C GLY A 76 -6.09 4.43 8.51
N LEU A 77 -5.61 4.79 7.33
CA LEU A 77 -5.11 3.83 6.33
C LEU A 77 -3.89 3.08 6.85
N LEU A 78 -3.87 1.74 6.72
CA LEU A 78 -2.80 0.85 7.20
C LEU A 78 -2.51 1.01 8.71
N ALA A 79 -3.54 1.27 9.52
CA ALA A 79 -3.43 1.53 10.96
C ALA A 79 -2.66 0.45 11.70
N GLY A 80 -1.75 0.85 12.58
CA GLY A 80 -0.99 -0.03 13.47
C GLY A 80 0.12 -0.86 12.80
N LEU A 81 0.23 -0.86 11.46
CA LEU A 81 1.31 -1.50 10.73
C LEU A 81 2.59 -0.63 10.78
N TYR A 82 3.70 -1.22 10.37
CA TYR A 82 4.96 -0.49 10.25
C TYR A 82 5.15 0.03 8.82
N GLU A 83 5.88 1.13 8.69
CA GLU A 83 6.15 1.76 7.41
C GLU A 83 7.56 2.34 7.35
N PHE A 84 8.07 2.56 6.15
CA PHE A 84 9.20 3.47 5.99
C PHE A 84 8.78 4.90 6.32
N PRO A 85 9.64 5.72 6.95
CA PRO A 85 9.39 7.14 7.10
C PRO A 85 8.93 7.77 5.80
N ASN A 86 7.88 8.54 5.84
CA ASN A 86 7.35 9.21 4.66
C ASN A 86 6.68 10.53 5.03
N VAL A 87 6.60 11.42 4.07
CA VAL A 87 5.95 12.72 4.18
C VAL A 87 4.95 12.89 3.04
N GLU A 88 3.94 13.70 3.26
CA GLU A 88 2.98 14.10 2.24
C GLU A 88 3.63 15.07 1.25
N GLY A 89 3.30 14.92 -0.03
CA GLY A 89 3.86 15.71 -1.12
C GLY A 89 5.08 15.06 -1.77
N LYS A 90 5.52 15.68 -2.87
CA LYS A 90 6.71 15.30 -3.65
C LYS A 90 7.84 16.26 -3.29
N LEU A 91 8.79 15.79 -2.50
CA LEU A 91 9.98 16.55 -2.13
C LEU A 91 11.09 16.36 -3.17
N SER A 92 11.85 17.40 -3.41
CA SER A 92 13.13 17.37 -4.11
C SER A 92 14.23 16.81 -3.19
N MET A 93 15.38 16.47 -3.77
CA MET A 93 16.56 15.98 -3.02
C MET A 93 17.04 16.97 -1.95
N ASP A 94 17.02 18.27 -2.26
CA ASP A 94 17.39 19.32 -1.31
C ASP A 94 16.41 19.41 -0.15
N GLU A 95 15.11 19.35 -0.44
CA GLU A 95 14.06 19.33 0.59
C GLU A 95 14.14 18.08 1.46
N VAL A 96 14.47 16.91 0.90
CA VAL A 96 14.71 15.68 1.67
C VAL A 96 15.92 15.85 2.59
N THR A 97 16.97 16.47 2.11
CA THR A 97 18.18 16.76 2.90
C THR A 97 17.84 17.67 4.09
N GLU A 98 17.13 18.77 3.84
CA GLU A 98 16.71 19.69 4.90
C GLU A 98 15.70 19.03 5.87
N TYR A 99 14.72 18.31 5.34
CA TYR A 99 13.79 17.56 6.19
C TYR A 99 14.53 16.59 7.13
N SER A 100 15.52 15.85 6.62
CA SER A 100 16.31 14.93 7.42
C SER A 100 16.98 15.63 8.60
N LYS A 101 17.56 16.81 8.38
CA LYS A 101 18.15 17.63 9.45
C LYS A 101 17.11 18.07 10.48
N THR A 102 15.90 18.47 10.05
CA THR A 102 14.83 18.92 10.96
C THR A 102 14.35 17.82 11.91
N ILE A 103 14.54 16.56 11.52
CA ILE A 103 14.19 15.40 12.34
C ILE A 103 15.38 14.84 13.13
N GLY A 104 16.51 15.57 13.15
CA GLY A 104 17.70 15.19 13.91
C GLY A 104 18.58 14.13 13.26
N LEU A 105 18.41 13.90 11.93
CA LEU A 105 19.27 13.02 11.17
C LEU A 105 20.32 13.84 10.42
N MET A 106 21.54 13.32 10.33
CA MET A 106 22.62 13.94 9.56
C MET A 106 22.80 13.18 8.23
N PRO A 107 22.22 13.66 7.13
CA PRO A 107 22.34 12.99 5.84
C PRO A 107 23.75 13.14 5.29
N VAL A 108 24.40 12.00 5.01
CA VAL A 108 25.71 11.92 4.38
C VAL A 108 25.56 11.81 2.86
N ARG A 109 24.55 11.07 2.42
CA ARG A 109 24.24 10.86 1.00
C ARG A 109 22.74 10.72 0.81
N VAL A 110 22.21 11.36 -0.22
CA VAL A 110 20.82 11.22 -0.66
C VAL A 110 20.85 10.73 -2.11
N GLN A 111 20.05 9.73 -2.41
CA GLN A 111 19.91 9.17 -3.76
C GLN A 111 18.43 8.97 -4.07
N GLU A 112 18.00 9.45 -5.23
CA GLU A 112 16.63 9.22 -5.71
C GLU A 112 16.44 7.76 -6.10
N LEU A 113 15.25 7.23 -5.78
CA LEU A 113 14.80 5.89 -6.13
C LEU A 113 13.68 5.98 -7.16
N PRO A 114 13.41 4.91 -7.93
CA PRO A 114 12.32 4.90 -8.89
C PRO A 114 10.97 5.22 -8.25
N GLU A 115 10.17 6.00 -8.96
CA GLU A 115 8.80 6.30 -8.56
C GLU A 115 7.96 5.02 -8.49
N ALA A 116 7.00 5.01 -7.61
CA ALA A 116 6.07 3.91 -7.42
C ALA A 116 4.64 4.41 -7.25
N LYS A 117 3.70 3.52 -7.49
CA LYS A 117 2.27 3.79 -7.37
C LYS A 117 1.60 2.65 -6.62
N HIS A 118 0.71 2.99 -5.71
CA HIS A 118 -0.11 2.01 -5.04
C HIS A 118 -1.58 2.46 -4.98
N ILE A 119 -2.48 1.52 -5.29
CA ILE A 119 -3.92 1.80 -5.43
C ILE A 119 -4.67 1.14 -4.29
N PHE A 120 -5.32 1.96 -3.47
CA PHE A 120 -6.31 1.53 -2.48
C PHE A 120 -7.73 1.69 -3.02
N SER A 121 -8.73 1.27 -2.27
CA SER A 121 -10.13 1.36 -2.69
C SER A 121 -10.56 2.79 -3.07
N HIS A 122 -10.13 3.80 -2.31
CA HIS A 122 -10.58 5.19 -2.43
C HIS A 122 -9.44 6.22 -2.53
N ILE A 123 -8.20 5.79 -2.37
CA ILE A 123 -6.98 6.61 -2.44
C ILE A 123 -5.99 5.93 -3.38
N GLU A 124 -5.19 6.73 -4.05
CA GLU A 124 -4.08 6.29 -4.89
C GLU A 124 -2.84 7.08 -4.45
N TRP A 125 -1.79 6.36 -4.04
CA TRP A 125 -0.51 6.97 -3.71
C TRP A 125 0.39 7.01 -4.93
N HIS A 126 0.90 8.20 -5.24
CA HIS A 126 2.01 8.42 -6.14
C HIS A 126 3.24 8.70 -5.27
N MET A 127 4.24 7.84 -5.36
CA MET A 127 5.35 7.84 -4.42
C MET A 127 6.66 8.13 -5.14
N THR A 128 7.40 9.11 -4.62
CA THR A 128 8.81 9.34 -4.95
C THR A 128 9.64 8.82 -3.79
N GLY A 129 10.65 8.01 -4.08
CA GLY A 129 11.49 7.39 -3.06
C GLY A 129 12.87 8.03 -2.99
N TYR A 130 13.46 8.04 -1.80
CA TYR A 130 14.86 8.42 -1.60
C TYR A 130 15.53 7.44 -0.63
N GLU A 131 16.72 7.00 -1.00
CA GLU A 131 17.65 6.38 -0.08
C GLU A 131 18.49 7.49 0.57
N VAL A 132 18.51 7.51 1.89
CA VAL A 132 19.24 8.50 2.67
C VAL A 132 20.17 7.80 3.63
N ILE A 133 21.46 7.84 3.33
CA ILE A 133 22.49 7.35 4.25
C ILE A 133 22.70 8.43 5.30
N VAL A 134 22.58 8.05 6.57
CA VAL A 134 22.78 8.95 7.70
C VAL A 134 24.00 8.53 8.52
N ASP A 135 24.60 9.46 9.23
CA ASP A 135 25.68 9.18 10.16
C ASP A 135 25.15 8.40 11.37
N GLU A 136 26.00 7.57 11.96
CA GLU A 136 25.62 6.60 12.98
C GLU A 136 24.93 7.26 14.17
N LEU A 137 23.72 6.78 14.46
CA LEU A 137 22.85 7.37 15.47
C LEU A 137 22.52 6.37 16.59
N GLU A 138 22.18 6.87 17.75
CA GLU A 138 21.61 6.09 18.84
C GLU A 138 20.33 5.36 18.37
N LYS A 139 20.03 4.20 19.00
CA LYS A 139 18.99 3.25 18.58
C LYS A 139 17.57 3.82 18.43
N THR A 140 17.28 4.94 19.06
CA THR A 140 15.98 5.64 18.98
C THR A 140 16.22 7.12 18.86
N ASN A 141 15.57 7.77 17.89
CA ASN A 141 15.53 9.22 17.84
C ASN A 141 14.21 9.74 18.45
N GLU A 142 14.19 11.03 18.79
CA GLU A 142 13.03 11.72 19.39
C GLU A 142 11.75 11.65 18.54
N LYS A 143 11.86 11.28 17.25
CA LYS A 143 10.74 11.18 16.30
C LYS A 143 10.10 9.78 16.21
N GLY A 144 10.52 8.84 17.09
CA GLY A 144 9.92 7.51 17.17
C GLY A 144 10.27 6.58 16.01
N PHE A 145 11.40 6.81 15.31
CA PHE A 145 11.93 5.87 14.34
C PHE A 145 12.71 4.75 15.06
N LEU A 146 12.52 3.53 14.56
CA LEU A 146 13.26 2.35 15.00
C LEU A 146 14.28 2.02 13.90
N PHE A 147 15.58 2.01 14.25
CA PHE A 147 16.64 1.59 13.36
C PHE A 147 16.94 0.10 13.59
N ILE A 148 16.52 -0.73 12.66
CA ILE A 148 16.45 -2.19 12.81
C ILE A 148 17.14 -2.86 11.62
N HIS A 149 17.75 -4.02 11.84
CA HIS A 149 18.31 -4.81 10.76
C HIS A 149 17.22 -5.36 9.84
N PRO A 150 17.44 -5.39 8.51
CA PRO A 150 16.44 -5.89 7.55
C PRO A 150 15.92 -7.29 7.84
N GLU A 151 16.78 -8.19 8.34
CA GLU A 151 16.38 -9.55 8.70
C GLU A 151 15.39 -9.59 9.87
N GLU A 152 15.54 -8.71 10.85
CA GLU A 152 14.62 -8.58 11.97
C GLU A 152 13.31 -7.93 11.50
N ILE A 153 13.39 -6.91 10.64
CA ILE A 153 12.20 -6.29 10.05
C ILE A 153 11.35 -7.36 9.36
N ARG A 154 11.96 -8.23 8.57
CA ARG A 154 11.26 -9.31 7.87
C ARG A 154 10.55 -10.30 8.80
N LYS A 155 11.10 -10.56 9.98
CA LYS A 155 10.58 -11.56 10.93
C LYS A 155 9.49 -11.00 11.85
N GLU A 156 9.65 -9.75 12.29
CA GLU A 156 8.88 -9.21 13.42
C GLU A 156 7.99 -8.03 13.04
N TYR A 157 8.24 -7.38 11.89
CA TYR A 157 7.53 -6.17 11.52
C TYR A 157 6.80 -6.32 10.18
N SER A 158 5.49 -6.09 10.21
CA SER A 158 4.68 -6.16 8.99
C SER A 158 4.75 -4.85 8.21
N ILE A 159 5.52 -4.85 7.12
CA ILE A 159 5.56 -3.75 6.14
C ILE A 159 4.49 -4.02 5.07
N PRO A 160 3.52 -3.11 4.86
CA PRO A 160 2.47 -3.26 3.85
C PRO A 160 3.02 -3.37 2.43
N SER A 161 2.29 -4.10 1.56
CA SER A 161 2.60 -4.22 0.13
C SER A 161 2.61 -2.88 -0.62
N ALA A 162 2.00 -1.85 -0.06
CA ALA A 162 2.10 -0.49 -0.58
C ALA A 162 3.55 0.00 -0.72
N PHE A 163 4.46 -0.51 0.10
CA PHE A 163 5.89 -0.16 0.08
C PHE A 163 6.77 -1.20 -0.63
N GLU A 164 6.18 -2.22 -1.27
CA GLU A 164 6.91 -3.36 -1.85
C GLU A 164 8.03 -2.94 -2.82
N LYS A 165 7.80 -1.90 -3.63
CA LYS A 165 8.79 -1.35 -4.56
C LYS A 165 10.07 -0.86 -3.86
N TYR A 166 9.99 -0.54 -2.58
CA TYR A 166 11.09 0.02 -1.79
C TYR A 166 11.76 -1.00 -0.86
N THR A 167 11.14 -2.18 -0.64
CA THR A 167 11.70 -3.20 0.27
C THR A 167 13.07 -3.72 -0.19
N GLY A 168 13.28 -3.88 -1.50
CA GLY A 168 14.58 -4.29 -2.05
C GLY A 168 15.69 -3.28 -1.73
N TYR A 169 15.41 -1.99 -1.83
CA TYR A 169 16.37 -0.93 -1.46
C TYR A 169 16.66 -0.90 0.05
N ALA A 170 15.70 -1.33 0.86
CA ALA A 170 15.89 -1.50 2.30
C ALA A 170 16.58 -2.83 2.68
N GLY A 171 16.94 -3.68 1.71
CA GLY A 171 17.51 -4.99 1.97
C GLY A 171 16.53 -6.00 2.59
N ILE A 172 15.22 -5.71 2.48
CA ILE A 172 14.14 -6.59 2.97
C ILE A 172 13.65 -7.41 1.78
N GLU A 173 14.38 -8.45 1.42
CA GLU A 173 13.95 -9.39 0.38
C GLU A 173 12.87 -10.34 0.95
N ARG A 174 11.86 -10.63 0.13
CA ARG A 174 10.81 -11.60 0.45
C ARG A 174 11.24 -13.01 0.13
#